data_495d20214e8f290e9ee51a59b52d7de4
#
_entry.id   495d20214e8f290e9ee51a59b52d7de4
#
_cell.length_a   1.000
_cell.length_b   1.000
_cell.length_c   1.000
_cell.angle_alpha   90.00
_cell.angle_beta   90.00
_cell.angle_gamma   90.00
#
_symmetry.space_group_name_H-M   'P 1'
#
loop_
_entity.id
_entity.type
_entity.pdbx_description
1 polymer ?
#
loop_
_entity_poly.entity_id
_entity_poly.type
_entity_poly.pdbx_seq_one_letter_code
_entity_poly.pdbx_strand_id
1 'polypeptide(L)'
;MKNKILLLLFGMFAFVADVAAADISRYVEFARTYGIVRYFSPNPYTQDWSESDWMKVCALLADRAETQSLETLFKPLAPTMSFTAVPVSSSGENDTCSGSRAMYYSYSGSGELNVPFLAKLLMPGLADYIPYYKKLLTVSGSTDTAAVPSACRYYSYPVGEGKYLNVQHALPEDKFDRKATRRLLADAKDYWKNHQIDDKALSKRRRLIFGLLSDKAVRVADITVRWNIVRHFYPYYEEDSLDWDNQLERYLQKAVQMAGVNSFESLVEWYDTLCRFMNPVKDGHMFVRRDMNVSGIMSTYLPEFYAEAETKAVNDTLLVRIGTDGKQPWRKLNAVNGQQASERLQYCRQITNAATEVHRDKMAAEKMLSSAEYSTPFVIQTVDASGQTHEDTLYAQSQNIKNADKERQPVRKLENGILYVDATSRELNEKLFMSALTPDVRGLCFDLRGLPTYQFEDILAHLIASDVTAPATEVPINNFPYQQNVTWRVNSETLKAKQPYIALPATFLCDGATVSWGETILMMVRNYKLGKIVGQATAGTTGDMTMFGLPLFPFSMTGMLMRCMDGEPHHAIGIKPDITIPVYATDYMNGYDRILNVALKMDERKG
;
A
#
# COMPACT_ATOMS: atom_id res chain seq x y z
N MET A 1 18.70 54.01 10.27
CA MET A 1 18.53 53.28 9.01
C MET A 1 18.46 51.75 9.23
N LYS A 2 19.28 51.13 10.08
CA LYS A 2 19.25 49.65 10.31
C LYS A 2 17.91 49.11 10.82
N ASN A 3 17.21 49.81 11.70
CA ASN A 3 15.94 49.34 12.25
C ASN A 3 14.75 49.42 11.26
N LYS A 4 14.81 50.29 10.24
CA LYS A 4 13.75 50.35 9.19
C LYS A 4 13.89 49.26 8.14
N ILE A 5 15.12 48.80 7.87
CA ILE A 5 15.42 47.70 6.95
C ILE A 5 14.99 46.36 7.59
N LEU A 6 15.19 46.18 8.89
CA LEU A 6 14.78 44.99 9.64
C LEU A 6 13.25 44.84 9.68
N LEU A 7 12.51 45.95 9.89
CA LEU A 7 11.03 45.95 9.86
C LEU A 7 10.45 45.68 8.45
N LEU A 8 11.13 46.17 7.40
CA LEU A 8 10.72 45.88 6.01
C LEU A 8 10.97 44.41 5.64
N LEU A 9 12.08 43.82 6.08
CA LEU A 9 12.37 42.41 5.88
C LEU A 9 11.40 41.51 6.66
N PHE A 10 11.07 41.85 7.91
CA PHE A 10 10.07 41.12 8.70
C PHE A 10 8.66 41.24 8.10
N GLY A 11 8.27 42.42 7.63
CA GLY A 11 6.99 42.64 6.93
C GLY A 11 6.91 41.88 5.60
N MET A 12 8.00 41.81 4.83
CA MET A 12 8.03 41.01 3.59
C MET A 12 8.00 39.50 3.89
N PHE A 13 8.68 39.03 4.93
CA PHE A 13 8.62 37.62 5.33
C PHE A 13 7.24 37.21 5.85
N ALA A 14 6.59 38.08 6.65
CA ALA A 14 5.22 37.83 7.12
C ALA A 14 4.23 37.85 5.95
N PHE A 15 4.33 38.81 5.03
CA PHE A 15 3.45 38.87 3.85
C PHE A 15 3.64 37.69 2.90
N VAL A 16 4.87 37.24 2.67
CA VAL A 16 5.15 36.04 1.87
C VAL A 16 4.66 34.75 2.55
N ALA A 17 4.77 34.67 3.89
CA ALA A 17 4.24 33.56 4.66
C ALA A 17 2.71 33.50 4.62
N ASP A 18 2.02 34.63 4.73
CA ASP A 18 0.55 34.73 4.68
C ASP A 18 0.00 34.39 3.29
N VAL A 19 0.65 34.85 2.21
CA VAL A 19 0.27 34.49 0.83
C VAL A 19 0.48 33.00 0.57
N ALA A 20 1.57 32.43 1.03
CA ALA A 20 1.84 31.00 0.92
C ALA A 20 0.82 30.15 1.72
N ALA A 21 0.44 30.60 2.93
CA ALA A 21 -0.56 29.93 3.75
C ALA A 21 -1.96 29.97 3.11
N ALA A 22 -2.35 31.12 2.53
CA ALA A 22 -3.63 31.26 1.84
C ALA A 22 -3.72 30.36 0.59
N ASP A 23 -2.61 30.18 -0.14
CA ASP A 23 -2.52 29.28 -1.29
C ASP A 23 -2.72 27.81 -0.87
N ILE A 24 -2.12 27.38 0.24
CA ILE A 24 -2.24 25.99 0.73
C ILE A 24 -3.66 25.70 1.22
N SER A 25 -4.27 26.61 1.99
CA SER A 25 -5.66 26.46 2.46
C SER A 25 -6.62 26.23 1.28
N ARG A 26 -6.44 26.96 0.18
CA ARG A 26 -7.24 26.80 -1.04
C ARG A 26 -7.07 25.42 -1.68
N TYR A 27 -5.86 24.88 -1.72
CA TYR A 27 -5.61 23.52 -2.23
C TYR A 27 -6.16 22.45 -1.29
N VAL A 28 -6.16 22.66 0.02
CA VAL A 28 -6.84 21.78 0.99
C VAL A 28 -8.34 21.73 0.73
N GLU A 29 -8.98 22.90 0.58
CA GLU A 29 -10.40 22.99 0.21
C GLU A 29 -10.69 22.29 -1.12
N PHE A 30 -9.84 22.51 -2.12
CA PHE A 30 -9.92 21.84 -3.41
C PHE A 30 -9.84 20.33 -3.27
N ALA A 31 -8.83 19.81 -2.54
CA ALA A 31 -8.58 18.38 -2.38
C ALA A 31 -9.77 17.67 -1.72
N ARG A 32 -10.32 18.25 -0.65
CA ARG A 32 -11.50 17.71 0.04
C ARG A 32 -12.75 17.75 -0.84
N THR A 33 -12.98 18.87 -1.54
CA THR A 33 -14.10 19.01 -2.49
C THR A 33 -13.99 18.00 -3.62
N TYR A 34 -12.78 17.84 -4.19
CA TYR A 34 -12.53 16.90 -5.29
C TYR A 34 -12.90 15.46 -4.92
N GLY A 35 -12.47 14.98 -3.76
CA GLY A 35 -12.76 13.61 -3.33
C GLY A 35 -14.25 13.35 -3.13
N ILE A 36 -14.95 14.26 -2.45
CA ILE A 36 -16.38 14.13 -2.24
C ILE A 36 -17.13 14.11 -3.57
N VAL A 37 -16.80 15.04 -4.48
CA VAL A 37 -17.47 15.14 -5.79
C VAL A 37 -17.13 13.94 -6.66
N ARG A 38 -15.86 13.58 -6.79
CA ARG A 38 -15.42 12.46 -7.64
C ARG A 38 -16.06 11.15 -7.26
N TYR A 39 -16.03 10.82 -5.97
CA TYR A 39 -16.45 9.49 -5.52
C TYR A 39 -17.94 9.40 -5.23
N PHE A 40 -18.59 10.49 -4.82
CA PHE A 40 -19.94 10.43 -4.27
C PHE A 40 -20.96 11.34 -4.98
N SER A 41 -20.57 12.10 -6.01
CA SER A 41 -21.55 12.73 -6.93
C SER A 41 -21.92 11.73 -8.03
N PRO A 42 -23.22 11.35 -8.16
CA PRO A 42 -23.66 10.24 -9.00
C PRO A 42 -23.80 10.61 -10.49
N ASN A 43 -22.80 11.27 -11.06
CA ASN A 43 -22.82 11.67 -12.47
C ASN A 43 -22.69 10.44 -13.38
N PRO A 44 -23.75 10.02 -14.13
CA PRO A 44 -23.73 8.81 -14.93
C PRO A 44 -22.74 8.88 -16.09
N TYR A 45 -22.39 10.09 -16.54
CA TYR A 45 -21.47 10.31 -17.67
C TYR A 45 -20.00 10.20 -17.27
N THR A 46 -19.69 9.93 -15.99
CA THR A 46 -18.34 9.65 -15.48
C THR A 46 -18.16 8.19 -15.05
N GLN A 47 -19.15 7.34 -15.28
CA GLN A 47 -19.11 5.94 -14.82
C GLN A 47 -17.91 5.18 -15.39
N ASP A 48 -17.60 5.41 -16.67
CA ASP A 48 -16.54 4.71 -17.41
C ASP A 48 -15.18 5.45 -17.36
N TRP A 49 -15.05 6.52 -16.58
CA TRP A 49 -13.77 7.22 -16.47
C TRP A 49 -12.78 6.39 -15.65
N SER A 50 -11.62 6.15 -16.26
CA SER A 50 -10.50 5.47 -15.58
C SER A 50 -9.86 6.34 -14.49
N GLU A 51 -9.08 5.73 -13.60
CA GLU A 51 -8.25 6.47 -12.63
C GLU A 51 -7.33 7.49 -13.34
N SER A 52 -6.80 7.12 -14.51
CA SER A 52 -6.01 8.00 -15.36
C SER A 52 -6.82 9.19 -15.88
N ASP A 53 -8.10 9.02 -16.25
CA ASP A 53 -8.96 10.13 -16.69
C ASP A 53 -9.26 11.07 -15.52
N TRP A 54 -9.56 10.51 -14.35
CA TRP A 54 -9.79 11.29 -13.14
C TRP A 54 -8.55 12.07 -12.68
N MET A 55 -7.36 11.50 -12.81
CA MET A 55 -6.10 12.22 -12.51
C MET A 55 -5.91 13.43 -13.44
N LYS A 56 -6.19 13.28 -14.76
CA LYS A 56 -6.12 14.37 -15.71
C LYS A 56 -7.13 15.49 -15.40
N VAL A 57 -8.36 15.10 -15.04
CA VAL A 57 -9.39 16.05 -14.61
C VAL A 57 -8.97 16.75 -13.33
N CYS A 58 -8.43 16.04 -12.35
CA CYS A 58 -7.92 16.64 -11.12
C CYS A 58 -6.84 17.69 -11.39
N ALA A 59 -5.86 17.38 -12.25
CA ALA A 59 -4.79 18.30 -12.60
C ALA A 59 -5.33 19.58 -13.29
N LEU A 60 -6.23 19.44 -14.27
CA LEU A 60 -6.88 20.58 -14.91
C LEU A 60 -7.69 21.45 -13.92
N LEU A 61 -8.44 20.82 -13.02
CA LEU A 61 -9.23 21.54 -12.01
C LEU A 61 -8.33 22.21 -10.96
N ALA A 62 -7.22 21.60 -10.57
CA ALA A 62 -6.23 22.18 -9.66
C ALA A 62 -5.56 23.44 -10.27
N ASP A 63 -5.21 23.39 -11.55
CA ASP A 63 -4.70 24.55 -12.29
C ASP A 63 -5.73 25.71 -12.31
N ARG A 64 -6.97 25.42 -12.68
CA ARG A 64 -8.06 26.41 -12.73
C ARG A 64 -8.49 26.91 -11.34
N ALA A 65 -8.25 26.14 -10.28
CA ALA A 65 -8.61 26.52 -8.91
C ALA A 65 -7.84 27.75 -8.43
N GLU A 66 -6.75 28.15 -9.04
CA GLU A 66 -6.04 29.40 -8.73
C GLU A 66 -6.87 30.65 -9.05
N THR A 67 -7.71 30.59 -10.07
CA THR A 67 -8.41 31.76 -10.62
C THR A 67 -9.93 31.66 -10.60
N GLN A 68 -10.49 30.47 -10.46
CA GLN A 68 -11.93 30.23 -10.51
C GLN A 68 -12.46 29.67 -9.18
N SER A 69 -13.74 29.93 -8.86
CA SER A 69 -14.38 29.35 -7.67
C SER A 69 -14.56 27.84 -7.81
N LEU A 70 -14.46 27.10 -6.71
CA LEU A 70 -14.69 25.65 -6.71
C LEU A 70 -16.10 25.29 -7.17
N GLU A 71 -17.10 26.11 -6.85
CA GLU A 71 -18.47 25.90 -7.31
C GLU A 71 -18.58 25.91 -8.82
N THR A 72 -17.93 26.87 -9.49
CA THR A 72 -17.87 26.94 -10.96
C THR A 72 -17.13 25.75 -11.56
N LEU A 73 -16.00 25.38 -10.97
CA LEU A 73 -15.13 24.30 -11.46
C LEU A 73 -15.81 22.95 -11.41
N PHE A 74 -16.49 22.65 -10.31
CA PHE A 74 -17.12 21.34 -10.10
C PHE A 74 -18.54 21.24 -10.63
N LYS A 75 -19.16 22.34 -11.09
CA LYS A 75 -20.53 22.34 -11.64
C LYS A 75 -20.81 21.27 -12.69
N PRO A 76 -19.90 20.92 -13.63
CA PRO A 76 -20.13 19.84 -14.59
C PRO A 76 -20.22 18.45 -13.95
N LEU A 77 -19.64 18.28 -12.76
CA LEU A 77 -19.58 16.99 -12.03
C LEU A 77 -20.62 16.91 -10.91
N ALA A 78 -20.95 18.04 -10.25
CA ALA A 78 -21.88 18.12 -9.14
C ALA A 78 -22.75 19.40 -9.29
N PRO A 79 -23.77 19.39 -10.16
CA PRO A 79 -24.50 20.59 -10.58
C PRO A 79 -25.28 21.29 -9.46
N THR A 80 -25.61 20.59 -8.39
CA THR A 80 -26.40 21.08 -7.26
C THR A 80 -25.57 21.45 -6.03
N MET A 81 -24.23 21.32 -6.10
CA MET A 81 -23.37 21.65 -4.98
C MET A 81 -23.35 23.13 -4.66
N SER A 82 -23.14 23.47 -3.39
CA SER A 82 -22.96 24.84 -2.91
C SER A 82 -22.03 24.89 -1.70
N PHE A 83 -21.55 26.09 -1.38
CA PHE A 83 -20.73 26.30 -0.18
C PHE A 83 -21.46 27.23 0.79
N THR A 84 -21.38 26.93 2.09
CA THR A 84 -21.97 27.73 3.18
C THR A 84 -21.00 27.84 4.35
N ALA A 85 -21.20 28.88 5.20
CA ALA A 85 -20.41 29.06 6.42
C ALA A 85 -20.83 28.13 7.57
N VAL A 86 -22.03 27.55 7.48
CA VAL A 86 -22.59 26.62 8.47
C VAL A 86 -23.19 25.42 7.73
N PRO A 87 -23.23 24.22 8.35
CA PRO A 87 -23.88 23.07 7.74
C PRO A 87 -25.34 23.36 7.41
N VAL A 88 -25.81 22.94 6.24
CA VAL A 88 -27.23 22.97 5.90
C VAL A 88 -27.93 21.88 6.72
N SER A 89 -28.98 22.28 7.48
CA SER A 89 -29.79 21.32 8.21
C SER A 89 -30.55 20.44 7.21
N SER A 90 -30.48 19.12 7.41
CA SER A 90 -31.13 18.11 6.56
C SER A 90 -32.66 18.13 6.56
N SER A 91 -33.27 19.10 7.26
CA SER A 91 -34.73 19.24 7.43
C SER A 91 -35.41 20.05 6.32
N GLY A 92 -34.70 20.49 5.29
CA GLY A 92 -35.31 21.12 4.13
C GLY A 92 -35.84 20.07 3.15
N GLU A 93 -37.08 19.68 3.30
CA GLU A 93 -37.88 19.08 2.24
C GLU A 93 -37.99 20.04 1.05
N ASN A 94 -36.95 20.13 0.23
CA ASN A 94 -37.13 20.62 -1.13
C ASN A 94 -37.58 19.44 -1.99
N ASP A 95 -38.88 19.35 -2.14
CA ASP A 95 -39.66 18.33 -2.85
C ASP A 95 -39.38 18.25 -4.38
N THR A 96 -38.16 18.59 -4.80
CA THR A 96 -37.77 18.63 -6.22
C THR A 96 -37.54 17.24 -6.84
N CYS A 97 -37.63 16.18 -6.05
CA CYS A 97 -37.44 14.79 -6.50
C CYS A 97 -38.59 13.86 -6.10
N SER A 98 -39.75 14.39 -5.71
CA SER A 98 -40.93 13.61 -5.37
C SER A 98 -41.29 12.68 -6.53
N GLY A 99 -41.14 11.34 -6.31
CA GLY A 99 -41.42 10.31 -7.30
C GLY A 99 -40.30 10.03 -8.33
N SER A 100 -39.21 10.77 -8.34
CA SER A 100 -38.10 10.54 -9.27
C SER A 100 -37.15 9.45 -8.78
N ARG A 101 -36.68 8.61 -9.70
CA ARG A 101 -35.64 7.61 -9.46
C ARG A 101 -34.27 8.31 -9.44
N ALA A 102 -33.62 8.36 -8.28
CA ALA A 102 -32.31 8.97 -8.11
C ALA A 102 -31.21 7.88 -8.19
N MET A 103 -30.04 8.25 -8.70
CA MET A 103 -28.87 7.38 -8.78
C MET A 103 -27.85 7.76 -7.70
N TYR A 104 -27.08 6.78 -7.22
CA TYR A 104 -25.95 7.01 -6.32
C TYR A 104 -24.79 6.04 -6.62
N TYR A 105 -23.58 6.42 -6.28
CA TYR A 105 -22.42 5.54 -6.36
C TYR A 105 -22.27 4.72 -5.08
N SER A 106 -22.01 3.43 -5.27
CA SER A 106 -21.63 2.47 -4.22
C SER A 106 -20.26 1.88 -4.55
N TYR A 107 -19.37 1.86 -3.58
CA TYR A 107 -18.03 1.29 -3.72
C TYR A 107 -17.87 0.11 -2.77
N SER A 108 -17.34 -1.00 -3.25
CA SER A 108 -16.98 -2.13 -2.41
C SER A 108 -15.50 -2.47 -2.54
N GLY A 109 -14.92 -3.01 -1.48
CA GLY A 109 -13.52 -3.43 -1.44
C GLY A 109 -13.19 -4.59 -2.38
N SER A 110 -11.94 -5.01 -2.41
CA SER A 110 -11.35 -5.94 -3.39
C SER A 110 -11.94 -7.35 -3.44
N GLY A 111 -12.64 -7.79 -2.41
CA GLY A 111 -13.21 -9.17 -2.32
C GLY A 111 -14.49 -9.42 -3.09
N GLU A 112 -14.96 -8.50 -3.96
CA GLU A 112 -16.20 -8.71 -4.72
C GLU A 112 -16.00 -9.54 -6.01
N LEU A 113 -14.79 -9.53 -6.56
CA LEU A 113 -14.45 -10.40 -7.67
C LEU A 113 -13.79 -11.67 -7.10
N ASN A 114 -14.48 -12.80 -7.20
CA ASN A 114 -13.90 -14.15 -7.01
C ASN A 114 -12.85 -14.46 -8.10
N VAL A 115 -11.93 -13.55 -8.33
CA VAL A 115 -10.76 -13.82 -9.17
C VAL A 115 -9.73 -14.39 -8.22
N PRO A 116 -9.37 -15.66 -8.34
CA PRO A 116 -8.33 -16.24 -7.51
C PRO A 116 -7.10 -15.32 -7.53
N PHE A 117 -6.51 -15.05 -6.39
CA PHE A 117 -5.28 -14.24 -6.29
C PHE A 117 -4.20 -14.72 -7.25
N LEU A 118 -4.14 -16.03 -7.52
CA LEU A 118 -3.24 -16.64 -8.50
C LEU A 118 -3.47 -16.12 -9.93
N ALA A 119 -4.72 -15.88 -10.33
CA ALA A 119 -5.02 -15.28 -11.63
C ALA A 119 -4.61 -13.81 -11.67
N LYS A 120 -4.70 -13.09 -10.53
CA LYS A 120 -4.17 -11.74 -10.35
C LYS A 120 -2.64 -11.71 -10.50
N LEU A 121 -1.94 -12.72 -9.98
CA LEU A 121 -0.47 -12.83 -10.03
C LEU A 121 0.04 -13.31 -11.40
N LEU A 122 -0.71 -14.20 -12.08
CA LEU A 122 -0.31 -14.78 -13.37
C LEU A 122 -0.67 -13.91 -14.58
N MET A 123 -1.53 -12.91 -14.40
CA MET A 123 -1.89 -11.93 -15.42
C MET A 123 -1.53 -10.52 -14.94
N PRO A 124 -0.25 -10.13 -14.95
CA PRO A 124 0.19 -8.83 -14.43
C PRO A 124 -0.57 -7.64 -15.01
N GLY A 125 -1.01 -7.72 -16.26
CA GLY A 125 -1.81 -6.68 -16.91
C GLY A 125 -3.28 -6.61 -16.48
N LEU A 126 -3.85 -7.69 -15.87
CA LEU A 126 -5.19 -7.71 -15.32
C LEU A 126 -5.18 -7.40 -13.81
N ALA A 127 -4.11 -7.82 -13.11
CA ALA A 127 -3.92 -7.56 -11.68
C ALA A 127 -3.73 -6.06 -11.38
N ASP A 128 -3.22 -5.30 -12.35
CA ASP A 128 -2.99 -3.87 -12.20
C ASP A 128 -4.26 -3.02 -12.09
N TYR A 129 -5.46 -3.62 -12.17
CA TYR A 129 -6.71 -2.88 -12.35
C TYR A 129 -7.91 -3.45 -11.57
N ILE A 130 -7.73 -3.89 -10.32
CA ILE A 130 -8.88 -4.09 -9.46
C ILE A 130 -8.98 -2.90 -8.50
N PRO A 131 -9.58 -1.78 -8.96
CA PRO A 131 -9.97 -0.70 -8.07
C PRO A 131 -11.06 -1.19 -7.13
N TYR A 132 -11.40 -0.41 -6.14
CA TYR A 132 -12.68 -0.54 -5.48
C TYR A 132 -13.78 -0.69 -6.53
N TYR A 133 -14.60 -1.72 -6.37
CA TYR A 133 -15.67 -2.01 -7.32
C TYR A 133 -16.75 -0.94 -7.22
N LYS A 134 -16.91 -0.14 -8.28
CA LYS A 134 -17.85 0.98 -8.37
C LYS A 134 -19.14 0.53 -9.06
N LYS A 135 -20.27 0.73 -8.40
CA LYS A 135 -21.62 0.52 -8.98
C LYS A 135 -22.40 1.82 -8.97
N LEU A 136 -23.15 2.07 -10.03
CA LEU A 136 -24.19 3.10 -10.05
C LEU A 136 -25.51 2.41 -9.73
N LEU A 137 -26.06 2.71 -8.57
CA LEU A 137 -27.31 2.14 -8.06
C LEU A 137 -28.43 3.20 -8.08
N THR A 138 -29.66 2.77 -7.84
CA THR A 138 -30.83 3.66 -7.81
C THR A 138 -31.59 3.55 -6.51
N VAL A 139 -32.11 4.69 -6.05
CA VAL A 139 -32.96 4.81 -4.87
C VAL A 139 -34.20 5.65 -5.21
N SER A 140 -35.34 5.32 -4.60
CA SER A 140 -36.58 6.07 -4.75
C SER A 140 -37.05 6.55 -3.37
N GLY A 141 -37.29 7.86 -3.22
CA GLY A 141 -37.76 8.44 -1.96
C GLY A 141 -36.72 8.51 -0.85
N SER A 142 -37.18 8.72 0.37
CA SER A 142 -36.35 8.64 1.57
C SER A 142 -36.14 7.17 1.92
N THR A 143 -34.86 6.79 2.10
CA THR A 143 -34.51 5.47 2.63
C THR A 143 -34.33 5.58 4.14
N ASP A 144 -34.95 4.67 4.89
CA ASP A 144 -34.83 4.62 6.36
C ASP A 144 -33.50 4.03 6.84
N THR A 145 -32.63 3.63 5.91
CA THR A 145 -31.33 3.05 6.24
C THR A 145 -30.23 4.13 6.18
N ALA A 146 -29.50 4.31 7.27
CA ALA A 146 -28.35 5.23 7.32
C ALA A 146 -27.26 4.91 6.30
N ALA A 147 -27.23 3.66 5.77
CA ALA A 147 -26.21 3.19 4.85
C ALA A 147 -26.44 3.57 3.38
N VAL A 148 -27.61 4.09 3.00
CA VAL A 148 -27.97 4.45 1.61
C VAL A 148 -28.34 5.91 1.53
N PRO A 149 -27.81 6.71 0.58
CA PRO A 149 -28.17 8.10 0.43
C PRO A 149 -29.66 8.27 0.07
N SER A 150 -30.37 9.15 0.76
CA SER A 150 -31.74 9.51 0.41
C SER A 150 -31.76 10.36 -0.86
N ALA A 151 -32.78 10.17 -1.70
CA ALA A 151 -32.94 10.91 -2.94
C ALA A 151 -33.01 12.41 -2.68
N CYS A 152 -32.18 13.18 -3.41
CA CYS A 152 -32.14 14.63 -3.39
C CYS A 152 -31.88 15.30 -2.01
N ARG A 153 -31.46 14.54 -1.01
CA ARG A 153 -31.07 15.07 0.28
C ARG A 153 -29.68 15.70 0.21
N TYR A 154 -29.53 16.88 0.82
CA TYR A 154 -28.23 17.53 1.00
C TYR A 154 -27.48 16.95 2.20
N TYR A 155 -26.18 16.76 2.02
CA TYR A 155 -25.19 16.39 3.02
C TYR A 155 -24.11 17.47 3.07
N SER A 156 -23.71 17.89 4.28
CA SER A 156 -22.75 18.96 4.48
C SER A 156 -21.43 18.39 5.04
N TYR A 157 -20.32 18.75 4.40
CA TYR A 157 -18.98 18.29 4.78
C TYR A 157 -18.04 19.48 5.00
N PRO A 158 -17.26 19.52 6.08
CA PRO A 158 -16.27 20.56 6.29
C PRO A 158 -15.14 20.39 5.25
N VAL A 159 -14.84 21.45 4.51
CA VAL A 159 -13.78 21.45 3.49
C VAL A 159 -12.67 22.46 3.79
N GLY A 160 -12.95 23.46 4.62
CA GLY A 160 -12.03 24.49 5.09
C GLY A 160 -12.50 25.08 6.41
N GLU A 161 -11.73 26.01 6.97
CA GLU A 161 -12.14 26.72 8.17
C GLU A 161 -13.42 27.53 7.91
N GLY A 162 -14.47 27.25 8.70
CA GLY A 162 -15.78 27.90 8.54
C GLY A 162 -16.42 27.71 7.16
N LYS A 163 -16.06 26.66 6.42
CA LYS A 163 -16.59 26.40 5.07
C LYS A 163 -17.05 24.97 4.90
N TYR A 164 -18.29 24.82 4.50
CA TYR A 164 -18.94 23.53 4.28
C TYR A 164 -19.35 23.38 2.82
N LEU A 165 -19.01 22.23 2.24
CA LEU A 165 -19.55 21.77 0.96
C LEU A 165 -20.89 21.08 1.22
N ASN A 166 -21.95 21.56 0.57
CA ASN A 166 -23.25 20.92 0.55
C ASN A 166 -23.44 20.21 -0.79
N VAL A 167 -23.71 18.91 -0.76
CA VAL A 167 -23.80 18.06 -1.96
C VAL A 167 -24.89 17.00 -1.78
N GLN A 168 -25.50 16.60 -2.87
CA GLN A 168 -26.48 15.52 -2.93
C GLN A 168 -25.80 14.26 -3.48
N HIS A 169 -25.87 13.15 -2.73
CA HIS A 169 -25.27 11.87 -3.11
C HIS A 169 -26.21 10.98 -3.92
N ALA A 170 -27.48 11.32 -4.00
CA ALA A 170 -28.46 10.64 -4.85
C ALA A 170 -29.27 11.66 -5.66
N LEU A 171 -29.10 11.63 -6.98
CA LEU A 171 -29.70 12.57 -7.94
C LEU A 171 -30.25 11.87 -9.17
N PRO A 172 -31.35 12.38 -9.78
CA PRO A 172 -31.80 11.97 -11.10
C PRO A 172 -30.81 12.33 -12.21
N GLU A 173 -30.81 11.56 -13.30
CA GLU A 173 -29.91 11.75 -14.44
C GLU A 173 -30.07 13.13 -15.12
N ASP A 174 -31.28 13.64 -15.21
CA ASP A 174 -31.62 14.91 -15.85
C ASP A 174 -31.00 16.15 -15.18
N LYS A 175 -30.46 15.99 -13.96
CA LYS A 175 -29.70 17.07 -13.27
C LYS A 175 -28.30 17.26 -13.88
N PHE A 176 -27.76 16.30 -14.63
CA PHE A 176 -26.39 16.34 -15.15
C PHE A 176 -26.34 16.74 -16.62
N ASP A 177 -25.40 17.66 -16.95
CA ASP A 177 -25.14 18.06 -18.32
C ASP A 177 -24.09 17.14 -18.96
N ARG A 178 -24.56 16.22 -19.84
CA ARG A 178 -23.70 15.29 -20.57
C ARG A 178 -22.64 16.01 -21.42
N LYS A 179 -23.01 17.13 -22.05
CA LYS A 179 -22.09 17.88 -22.95
C LYS A 179 -20.99 18.55 -22.13
N ALA A 180 -21.34 19.20 -21.02
CA ALA A 180 -20.38 19.83 -20.13
C ALA A 180 -19.43 18.81 -19.51
N THR A 181 -19.93 17.64 -19.05
CA THR A 181 -19.11 16.55 -18.49
C THR A 181 -18.11 16.01 -19.53
N ARG A 182 -18.57 15.72 -20.75
CA ARG A 182 -17.68 15.25 -21.83
C ARG A 182 -16.62 16.27 -22.24
N ARG A 183 -17.00 17.55 -22.29
CA ARG A 183 -16.08 18.65 -22.58
C ARG A 183 -14.99 18.74 -21.51
N LEU A 184 -15.35 18.65 -20.23
CA LEU A 184 -14.38 18.67 -19.13
C LEU A 184 -13.30 17.59 -19.31
N LEU A 185 -13.68 16.35 -19.66
CA LEU A 185 -12.71 15.28 -19.91
C LEU A 185 -11.85 15.55 -21.15
N ALA A 186 -12.43 16.09 -22.22
CA ALA A 186 -11.68 16.45 -23.41
C ALA A 186 -10.63 17.53 -23.12
N ASP A 187 -11.04 18.62 -22.44
CA ASP A 187 -10.14 19.69 -22.01
C ASP A 187 -9.00 19.14 -21.12
N ALA A 188 -9.32 18.20 -20.20
CA ALA A 188 -8.32 17.57 -19.33
C ALA A 188 -7.31 16.69 -20.09
N LYS A 189 -7.77 15.96 -21.10
CA LYS A 189 -6.88 15.19 -21.99
C LYS A 189 -5.98 16.08 -22.81
N ASP A 190 -6.48 17.20 -23.28
CA ASP A 190 -5.67 18.18 -24.04
C ASP A 190 -4.68 18.90 -23.13
N TYR A 191 -5.11 19.34 -21.94
CA TYR A 191 -4.22 19.87 -20.91
C TYR A 191 -3.05 18.93 -20.65
N TRP A 192 -3.32 17.63 -20.40
CA TRP A 192 -2.30 16.62 -20.12
C TRP A 192 -1.30 16.43 -21.26
N LYS A 193 -1.77 16.39 -22.52
CA LYS A 193 -0.92 16.20 -23.71
C LYS A 193 0.02 17.37 -23.99
N ASN A 194 -0.36 18.58 -23.59
CA ASN A 194 0.38 19.79 -23.87
C ASN A 194 1.57 20.00 -22.91
N HIS A 195 1.75 19.15 -21.90
CA HIS A 195 2.86 19.22 -20.94
C HIS A 195 4.13 18.51 -21.43
N GLN A 196 4.57 18.75 -22.67
CA GLN A 196 5.84 18.22 -23.16
C GLN A 196 6.93 19.30 -23.10
N ILE A 197 8.05 19.00 -22.42
CA ILE A 197 9.23 19.88 -22.47
C ILE A 197 9.91 19.75 -23.84
N ASP A 198 10.54 20.84 -24.32
CA ASP A 198 11.28 20.84 -25.58
C ASP A 198 12.75 20.45 -25.38
N ASP A 199 12.96 19.17 -25.06
CA ASP A 199 14.29 18.55 -24.98
C ASP A 199 14.36 17.36 -25.92
N LYS A 200 14.99 17.56 -27.09
CA LYS A 200 15.11 16.55 -28.15
C LYS A 200 16.04 15.38 -27.80
N ALA A 201 16.89 15.51 -26.78
CA ALA A 201 17.73 14.42 -26.27
C ALA A 201 16.92 13.36 -25.52
N LEU A 202 15.75 13.74 -24.99
CA LEU A 202 14.86 12.85 -24.28
C LEU A 202 13.85 12.18 -25.22
N SER A 203 13.47 10.94 -24.90
CA SER A 203 12.34 10.28 -25.57
C SER A 203 11.04 11.08 -25.36
N LYS A 204 10.11 10.99 -26.32
CA LYS A 204 8.79 11.66 -26.24
C LYS A 204 8.09 11.41 -24.91
N ARG A 205 8.23 10.19 -24.36
CA ARG A 205 7.63 9.79 -23.09
C ARG A 205 8.28 10.47 -21.89
N ARG A 206 9.61 10.52 -21.84
CA ARG A 206 10.34 11.24 -20.77
C ARG A 206 10.03 12.74 -20.81
N ARG A 207 9.94 13.34 -22.00
CA ARG A 207 9.52 14.73 -22.16
C ARG A 207 8.14 15.01 -21.55
N LEU A 208 7.20 14.09 -21.75
CA LEU A 208 5.87 14.20 -21.17
C LEU A 208 5.90 14.02 -19.64
N ILE A 209 6.64 13.03 -19.11
CA ILE A 209 6.76 12.81 -17.67
C ILE A 209 7.36 14.03 -16.97
N PHE A 210 8.47 14.55 -17.48
CA PHE A 210 9.10 15.74 -16.89
C PHE A 210 8.23 16.98 -17.03
N GLY A 211 7.57 17.17 -18.16
CA GLY A 211 6.63 18.27 -18.35
C GLY A 211 5.47 18.23 -17.36
N LEU A 212 4.84 17.07 -17.19
CA LEU A 212 3.76 16.88 -16.24
C LEU A 212 4.21 17.13 -14.79
N LEU A 213 5.32 16.53 -14.36
CA LEU A 213 5.81 16.69 -12.99
C LEU A 213 6.47 18.05 -12.72
N SER A 214 6.82 18.82 -13.76
CA SER A 214 7.20 20.22 -13.62
C SER A 214 6.02 21.13 -13.34
N ASP A 215 4.80 20.71 -13.69
CA ASP A 215 3.59 21.46 -13.40
C ASP A 215 3.15 21.26 -11.94
N LYS A 216 2.97 22.38 -11.23
CA LYS A 216 2.48 22.44 -9.86
C LYS A 216 1.11 21.76 -9.71
N ALA A 217 0.18 22.03 -10.63
CA ALA A 217 -1.18 21.49 -10.55
C ALA A 217 -1.21 19.96 -10.71
N VAL A 218 -0.32 19.39 -11.51
CA VAL A 218 -0.16 17.92 -11.63
C VAL A 218 0.34 17.31 -10.32
N ARG A 219 1.32 17.94 -9.67
CA ARG A 219 1.81 17.45 -8.35
C ARG A 219 0.76 17.61 -7.25
N VAL A 220 0.03 18.71 -7.24
CA VAL A 220 -1.13 18.92 -6.34
C VAL A 220 -2.19 17.84 -6.57
N ALA A 221 -2.51 17.53 -7.82
CA ALA A 221 -3.46 16.48 -8.16
C ALA A 221 -2.99 15.09 -7.69
N ASP A 222 -1.69 14.79 -7.82
CA ASP A 222 -1.12 13.50 -7.40
C ASP A 222 -1.28 13.28 -5.88
N ILE A 223 -1.00 14.30 -5.06
CA ILE A 223 -1.25 14.27 -3.61
C ILE A 223 -2.76 14.19 -3.31
N THR A 224 -3.57 15.04 -3.97
CA THR A 224 -5.03 15.10 -3.79
C THR A 224 -5.69 13.74 -4.03
N VAL A 225 -5.36 13.07 -5.13
CA VAL A 225 -5.97 11.79 -5.49
C VAL A 225 -5.62 10.70 -4.46
N ARG A 226 -4.33 10.59 -4.10
CA ARG A 226 -3.87 9.59 -3.11
C ARG A 226 -4.47 9.81 -1.74
N TRP A 227 -4.50 11.08 -1.29
CA TRP A 227 -5.10 11.41 0.00
C TRP A 227 -6.56 10.96 0.07
N ASN A 228 -7.35 11.27 -0.97
CA ASN A 228 -8.76 10.93 -1.02
C ASN A 228 -8.99 9.40 -1.09
N ILE A 229 -8.16 8.67 -1.83
CA ILE A 229 -8.27 7.20 -1.90
C ILE A 229 -8.10 6.60 -0.50
N VAL A 230 -7.05 6.95 0.22
CA VAL A 230 -6.84 6.45 1.58
C VAL A 230 -7.95 6.91 2.52
N ARG A 231 -8.32 8.19 2.47
CA ARG A 231 -9.33 8.77 3.37
C ARG A 231 -10.71 8.13 3.22
N HIS A 232 -11.06 7.74 1.99
CA HIS A 232 -12.39 7.19 1.71
C HIS A 232 -12.44 5.66 1.74
N PHE A 233 -11.33 4.98 1.49
CA PHE A 233 -11.36 3.56 1.16
C PHE A 233 -10.39 2.66 1.93
N TYR A 234 -9.46 3.21 2.70
CA TYR A 234 -8.55 2.38 3.50
C TYR A 234 -9.30 1.75 4.68
N PRO A 235 -9.47 0.41 4.73
CA PRO A 235 -10.37 -0.22 5.69
C PRO A 235 -9.97 -0.02 7.16
N TYR A 236 -8.67 0.09 7.45
CA TYR A 236 -8.13 0.25 8.79
C TYR A 236 -7.92 1.73 9.18
N TYR A 237 -8.56 2.68 8.47
CA TYR A 237 -8.32 4.11 8.66
C TYR A 237 -8.53 4.58 10.11
N GLU A 238 -9.61 4.14 10.73
CA GLU A 238 -9.93 4.48 12.12
C GLU A 238 -9.02 3.75 13.13
N GLU A 239 -8.67 2.48 12.84
CA GLU A 239 -7.79 1.66 13.70
C GLU A 239 -6.36 2.21 13.72
N ASP A 240 -5.87 2.74 12.62
CA ASP A 240 -4.53 3.32 12.52
C ASP A 240 -4.42 4.70 13.18
N SER A 241 -5.55 5.37 13.43
CA SER A 241 -5.59 6.73 14.00
C SER A 241 -4.70 7.72 13.24
N LEU A 242 -4.84 7.74 11.90
CA LEU A 242 -3.98 8.53 11.02
C LEU A 242 -4.20 10.04 11.19
N ASP A 243 -3.12 10.79 11.37
CA ASP A 243 -3.11 12.26 11.26
C ASP A 243 -3.07 12.69 9.78
N TRP A 244 -4.09 12.26 9.02
CA TRP A 244 -4.10 12.29 7.57
C TRP A 244 -4.39 13.68 7.01
N ASP A 245 -5.13 14.52 7.74
CA ASP A 245 -5.40 15.91 7.36
C ASP A 245 -4.11 16.75 7.40
N ASN A 246 -3.29 16.63 8.43
CA ASN A 246 -1.98 17.29 8.49
C ASN A 246 -1.01 16.74 7.43
N GLN A 247 -1.12 15.45 7.06
CA GLN A 247 -0.38 14.88 5.92
C GLN A 247 -0.79 15.57 4.61
N LEU A 248 -2.08 15.79 4.37
CA LEU A 248 -2.54 16.50 3.19
C LEU A 248 -1.89 17.89 3.08
N GLU A 249 -2.03 18.71 4.11
CA GLU A 249 -1.51 20.08 4.12
C GLU A 249 0.00 20.12 3.88
N ARG A 250 0.75 19.32 4.64
CA ARG A 250 2.22 19.23 4.54
C ARG A 250 2.68 18.86 3.14
N TYR A 251 2.02 17.89 2.48
CA TYR A 251 2.48 17.42 1.18
C TYR A 251 1.91 18.24 0.02
N LEU A 252 0.78 18.90 0.17
CA LEU A 252 0.35 19.96 -0.74
C LEU A 252 1.34 21.12 -0.73
N GLN A 253 1.79 21.56 0.46
CA GLN A 253 2.84 22.57 0.58
C GLN A 253 4.12 22.14 -0.15
N LYS A 254 4.56 20.89 0.03
CA LYS A 254 5.74 20.36 -0.66
C LYS A 254 5.53 20.31 -2.19
N ALA A 255 4.34 19.88 -2.67
CA ALA A 255 4.01 19.85 -4.08
C ALA A 255 4.02 21.24 -4.73
N VAL A 256 3.59 22.27 -4.00
CA VAL A 256 3.60 23.67 -4.45
C VAL A 256 5.00 24.27 -4.44
N GLN A 257 5.78 24.03 -3.39
CA GLN A 257 7.12 24.63 -3.20
C GLN A 257 8.21 24.00 -4.08
N MET A 258 8.01 22.77 -4.57
CA MET A 258 8.99 22.10 -5.42
C MET A 258 9.17 22.86 -6.74
N ALA A 259 10.42 23.14 -7.11
CA ALA A 259 10.78 23.91 -8.32
C ALA A 259 10.41 23.23 -9.65
N GLY A 260 9.96 21.99 -9.61
CA GLY A 260 9.61 21.16 -10.75
C GLY A 260 10.50 19.93 -10.87
N VAL A 261 10.08 18.98 -11.70
CA VAL A 261 10.80 17.73 -11.98
C VAL A 261 11.37 17.81 -13.39
N ASN A 262 12.62 18.19 -13.52
CA ASN A 262 13.29 18.41 -14.80
C ASN A 262 14.56 17.57 -14.99
N SER A 263 14.90 16.73 -14.01
CA SER A 263 16.04 15.82 -14.06
C SER A 263 15.64 14.44 -13.49
N PHE A 264 16.53 13.47 -13.68
CA PHE A 264 16.32 12.13 -13.13
C PHE A 264 16.34 12.13 -11.59
N GLU A 265 17.22 12.92 -11.00
CA GLU A 265 17.33 13.07 -9.53
C GLU A 265 16.03 13.67 -8.96
N SER A 266 15.47 14.71 -9.56
CA SER A 266 14.21 15.30 -9.11
C SER A 266 13.02 14.38 -9.33
N LEU A 267 13.06 13.47 -10.33
CA LEU A 267 12.08 12.41 -10.50
C LEU A 267 12.14 11.39 -9.35
N VAL A 268 13.34 10.97 -8.95
CA VAL A 268 13.55 10.10 -7.79
C VAL A 268 13.08 10.80 -6.52
N GLU A 269 13.39 12.08 -6.34
CA GLU A 269 12.94 12.88 -5.19
C GLU A 269 11.40 12.97 -5.11
N TRP A 270 10.71 13.12 -6.24
CA TRP A 270 9.25 13.10 -6.26
C TRP A 270 8.69 11.73 -5.88
N TYR A 271 9.26 10.65 -6.43
CA TYR A 271 8.91 9.29 -6.04
C TYR A 271 9.07 9.06 -4.54
N ASP A 272 10.21 9.43 -3.97
CA ASP A 272 10.49 9.34 -2.53
C ASP A 272 9.52 10.20 -1.70
N THR A 273 9.12 11.36 -2.25
CA THR A 273 8.11 12.24 -1.63
C THR A 273 6.77 11.51 -1.52
N LEU A 274 6.34 10.80 -2.57
CA LEU A 274 5.12 10.01 -2.54
C LEU A 274 5.22 8.82 -1.57
N CYS A 275 6.36 8.13 -1.54
CA CYS A 275 6.59 7.06 -0.57
C CYS A 275 6.48 7.58 0.88
N ARG A 276 7.12 8.71 1.20
CA ARG A 276 7.02 9.35 2.53
C ARG A 276 5.62 9.86 2.83
N PHE A 277 4.89 10.33 1.83
CA PHE A 277 3.49 10.73 1.98
C PHE A 277 2.62 9.56 2.44
N MET A 278 2.82 8.38 1.85
CA MET A 278 2.05 7.17 2.16
C MET A 278 2.57 6.43 3.41
N ASN A 279 3.77 6.70 3.87
CA ASN A 279 4.47 5.98 4.93
C ASN A 279 3.76 5.90 6.30
N PRO A 280 2.94 6.89 6.75
CA PRO A 280 2.20 6.78 8.01
C PRO A 280 1.13 5.69 8.03
N VAL A 281 0.65 5.23 6.87
CA VAL A 281 -0.33 4.15 6.77
C VAL A 281 0.33 2.83 7.18
N LYS A 282 -0.20 2.18 8.22
CA LYS A 282 0.35 0.95 8.79
C LYS A 282 -0.09 -0.28 7.99
N ASP A 283 0.34 -0.36 6.74
CA ASP A 283 -0.07 -1.41 5.83
C ASP A 283 1.12 -1.93 4.99
N GLY A 284 1.45 -3.21 5.14
CA GLY A 284 2.50 -3.86 4.35
C GLY A 284 2.11 -4.12 2.88
N HIS A 285 0.81 -4.01 2.55
CA HIS A 285 0.31 -4.03 1.17
C HIS A 285 0.31 -2.63 0.53
N MET A 286 0.59 -1.56 1.30
CA MET A 286 0.74 -0.20 0.81
C MET A 286 2.13 -0.02 0.21
N PHE A 287 2.22 0.10 -1.09
CA PHE A 287 3.47 0.48 -1.76
C PHE A 287 3.21 1.30 -3.02
N VAL A 288 4.04 2.32 -3.21
CA VAL A 288 4.07 3.14 -4.41
C VAL A 288 4.91 2.40 -5.45
N ARG A 289 4.32 2.10 -6.61
CA ARG A 289 5.00 1.42 -7.70
C ARG A 289 5.92 2.37 -8.46
N ARG A 290 6.92 1.82 -9.09
CA ARG A 290 7.91 2.59 -9.87
C ARG A 290 7.52 2.75 -11.35
N ASP A 291 6.36 2.28 -11.76
CA ASP A 291 5.87 2.39 -13.12
C ASP A 291 5.05 3.67 -13.36
N MET A 292 5.08 4.15 -14.59
CA MET A 292 4.36 5.33 -15.05
C MET A 292 3.74 5.06 -16.41
N ASN A 293 2.43 5.22 -16.54
CA ASN A 293 1.69 4.99 -17.78
C ASN A 293 0.99 6.26 -18.26
N VAL A 294 1.77 7.29 -18.56
CA VAL A 294 1.27 8.62 -18.95
C VAL A 294 0.63 8.67 -20.33
N SER A 295 0.94 7.71 -21.21
CA SER A 295 0.44 7.67 -22.60
C SER A 295 -0.63 6.59 -22.84
N GLY A 296 -0.90 5.72 -21.88
CA GLY A 296 -1.89 4.64 -21.98
C GLY A 296 -1.46 3.43 -22.85
N ILE A 297 -0.26 3.45 -23.47
CA ILE A 297 0.16 2.40 -24.41
C ILE A 297 1.23 1.49 -23.81
N MET A 298 2.17 2.04 -23.06
CA MET A 298 3.28 1.30 -22.44
C MET A 298 3.71 1.98 -21.13
N SER A 299 4.04 1.20 -20.13
CA SER A 299 4.64 1.69 -18.88
C SER A 299 6.10 2.10 -19.08
N THR A 300 6.50 3.16 -18.38
CA THR A 300 7.91 3.56 -18.18
C THR A 300 8.23 3.29 -16.73
N TYR A 301 9.37 2.66 -16.46
CA TYR A 301 9.76 2.31 -15.10
C TYR A 301 10.85 3.27 -14.61
N LEU A 302 10.70 3.73 -13.38
CA LEU A 302 11.81 4.27 -12.61
C LEU A 302 12.67 3.08 -12.16
N PRO A 303 13.87 2.89 -12.71
CA PRO A 303 14.66 1.70 -12.42
C PRO A 303 15.05 1.63 -10.93
N GLU A 304 15.35 0.43 -10.47
CA GLU A 304 15.96 0.16 -9.17
C GLU A 304 16.97 -0.97 -9.36
N PHE A 305 18.19 -0.68 -8.96
CA PHE A 305 19.31 -1.63 -9.05
C PHE A 305 19.83 -1.90 -7.65
N TYR A 306 20.23 -3.13 -7.40
CA TYR A 306 20.73 -3.62 -6.12
C TYR A 306 22.17 -4.07 -6.26
N ALA A 307 22.96 -3.86 -5.23
CA ALA A 307 24.25 -4.53 -5.13
C ALA A 307 24.08 -6.05 -4.90
N GLU A 308 25.04 -6.85 -5.33
CA GLU A 308 25.04 -8.28 -5.06
C GLU A 308 25.43 -8.57 -3.61
N ALA A 309 24.52 -8.25 -2.71
CA ALA A 309 24.64 -8.48 -1.27
C ALA A 309 23.26 -8.62 -0.67
N GLU A 310 23.17 -9.31 0.44
CA GLU A 310 21.99 -9.36 1.30
C GLU A 310 22.21 -8.45 2.52
N THR A 311 21.19 -7.73 2.92
CA THR A 311 21.21 -6.88 4.12
C THR A 311 20.05 -7.25 5.06
N LYS A 312 20.30 -7.20 6.36
CA LYS A 312 19.32 -7.57 7.38
C LYS A 312 19.45 -6.67 8.61
N ALA A 313 18.31 -6.24 9.15
CA ALA A 313 18.24 -5.60 10.46
C ALA A 313 17.88 -6.66 11.52
N VAL A 314 18.65 -6.73 12.60
CA VAL A 314 18.43 -7.61 13.74
C VAL A 314 18.56 -6.78 14.99
N ASN A 315 17.43 -6.40 15.59
CA ASN A 315 17.39 -5.37 16.65
C ASN A 315 18.12 -4.10 16.18
N ASP A 316 19.07 -3.58 16.94
CA ASP A 316 19.84 -2.38 16.60
C ASP A 316 21.09 -2.67 15.73
N THR A 317 21.26 -3.89 15.25
CA THR A 317 22.43 -4.31 14.47
C THR A 317 22.05 -4.52 13.02
N LEU A 318 22.79 -3.88 12.12
CA LEU A 318 22.69 -4.11 10.68
C LEU A 318 23.73 -5.12 10.25
N LEU A 319 23.31 -6.06 9.44
CA LEU A 319 24.15 -7.13 8.89
C LEU A 319 24.18 -7.04 7.37
N VAL A 320 25.29 -7.43 6.79
CA VAL A 320 25.46 -7.63 5.34
C VAL A 320 26.14 -8.95 5.07
N ARG A 321 25.70 -9.65 4.01
CA ARG A 321 26.34 -10.82 3.42
C ARG A 321 26.64 -10.52 1.96
N ILE A 322 27.92 -10.45 1.61
CA ILE A 322 28.35 -10.14 0.23
C ILE A 322 28.15 -11.37 -0.65
N GLY A 323 27.67 -11.14 -1.88
CA GLY A 323 27.26 -12.21 -2.79
C GLY A 323 25.84 -12.72 -2.53
N THR A 324 25.37 -13.57 -3.43
CA THR A 324 23.97 -14.06 -3.46
C THR A 324 23.87 -15.58 -3.42
N ASP A 325 25.01 -16.28 -3.21
CA ASP A 325 25.09 -17.73 -3.15
C ASP A 325 24.99 -18.30 -1.72
N GLY A 326 24.83 -17.42 -0.71
CA GLY A 326 24.70 -17.79 0.70
C GLY A 326 25.95 -18.32 1.38
N LYS A 327 27.09 -18.41 0.67
CA LYS A 327 28.33 -19.04 1.18
C LYS A 327 29.16 -18.10 2.04
N GLN A 328 29.06 -16.79 1.81
CA GLN A 328 29.81 -15.82 2.58
C GLN A 328 29.20 -15.64 3.98
N PRO A 329 30.02 -15.42 5.01
CA PRO A 329 29.52 -15.15 6.35
C PRO A 329 28.84 -13.78 6.42
N TRP A 330 27.88 -13.65 7.33
CA TRP A 330 27.33 -12.36 7.69
C TRP A 330 28.34 -11.53 8.46
N ARG A 331 28.42 -10.22 8.14
CA ARG A 331 29.24 -9.23 8.84
C ARG A 331 28.36 -8.11 9.36
N LYS A 332 28.75 -7.45 10.44
CA LYS A 332 28.08 -6.25 10.91
C LYS A 332 28.37 -5.10 9.95
N LEU A 333 27.35 -4.41 9.45
CA LEU A 333 27.45 -3.25 8.57
C LEU A 333 27.48 -1.96 9.43
N ASN A 334 28.59 -1.24 9.41
CA ASN A 334 28.77 -0.03 10.19
C ASN A 334 28.51 1.25 9.38
N ALA A 335 28.98 1.31 8.13
CA ALA A 335 28.79 2.48 7.28
C ALA A 335 28.61 2.10 5.81
N VAL A 336 27.93 2.99 5.07
CA VAL A 336 27.75 2.96 3.61
C VAL A 336 28.10 4.34 3.06
N ASN A 337 29.07 4.45 2.15
CA ASN A 337 29.57 5.70 1.56
C ASN A 337 29.94 6.75 2.63
N GLY A 338 30.58 6.32 3.72
CA GLY A 338 30.98 7.19 4.82
C GLY A 338 29.85 7.63 5.77
N GLN A 339 28.58 7.31 5.46
CA GLN A 339 27.45 7.57 6.33
C GLN A 339 27.21 6.35 7.25
N GLN A 340 26.82 6.60 8.51
CA GLN A 340 26.45 5.52 9.43
C GLN A 340 25.32 4.67 8.84
N ALA A 341 25.45 3.35 8.93
CA ALA A 341 24.45 2.44 8.37
C ALA A 341 23.05 2.62 8.99
N SER A 342 22.97 3.00 10.27
CA SER A 342 21.73 3.35 10.97
C SER A 342 21.00 4.57 10.36
N GLU A 343 21.72 5.60 9.94
CA GLU A 343 21.14 6.78 9.29
C GLU A 343 20.57 6.42 7.92
N ARG A 344 21.29 5.58 7.15
CA ARG A 344 20.80 5.08 5.87
C ARG A 344 19.58 4.18 6.05
N LEU A 345 19.55 3.32 7.07
CA LEU A 345 18.36 2.54 7.40
C LEU A 345 17.17 3.47 7.70
N GLN A 346 17.39 4.55 8.45
CA GLN A 346 16.33 5.51 8.75
C GLN A 346 15.75 6.17 7.49
N TYR A 347 16.60 6.49 6.51
CA TYR A 347 16.11 6.93 5.20
C TYR A 347 15.27 5.85 4.51
N CYS A 348 15.74 4.60 4.46
CA CYS A 348 15.01 3.49 3.85
C CYS A 348 13.66 3.22 4.56
N ARG A 349 13.60 3.35 5.90
CA ARG A 349 12.34 3.26 6.66
C ARG A 349 11.31 4.32 6.24
N GLN A 350 11.75 5.55 5.95
CA GLN A 350 10.85 6.65 5.53
C GLN A 350 10.19 6.41 4.17
N ILE A 351 10.78 5.58 3.31
CA ILE A 351 10.26 5.24 1.98
C ILE A 351 9.70 3.80 1.91
N THR A 352 9.50 3.16 3.06
CA THR A 352 9.02 1.78 3.16
C THR A 352 7.78 1.72 4.04
N ASN A 353 6.64 1.33 3.48
CA ASN A 353 5.43 1.06 4.24
C ASN A 353 5.49 -0.33 4.85
N ALA A 354 4.98 -0.45 6.06
CA ALA A 354 4.76 -1.71 6.75
C ALA A 354 3.79 -1.51 7.92
N ALA A 355 3.10 -2.54 8.33
CA ALA A 355 2.18 -2.49 9.46
C ALA A 355 2.92 -2.53 10.80
N THR A 356 4.00 -3.30 10.91
CA THR A 356 4.83 -3.41 12.13
C THR A 356 6.26 -2.92 11.89
N GLU A 357 6.93 -2.46 12.96
CA GLU A 357 8.31 -2.01 12.87
C GLU A 357 9.27 -3.15 12.48
N VAL A 358 9.03 -4.38 12.95
CA VAL A 358 9.86 -5.54 12.60
C VAL A 358 9.80 -5.82 11.09
N HIS A 359 8.61 -5.75 10.49
CA HIS A 359 8.44 -5.90 9.04
C HIS A 359 9.06 -4.72 8.30
N ARG A 360 8.88 -3.49 8.79
CA ARG A 360 9.49 -2.28 8.19
C ARG A 360 11.01 -2.37 8.16
N ASP A 361 11.63 -2.79 9.26
CA ASP A 361 13.09 -2.93 9.36
C ASP A 361 13.63 -3.94 8.37
N LYS A 362 12.94 -5.06 8.23
CA LYS A 362 13.29 -6.06 7.23
C LYS A 362 13.24 -5.49 5.82
N MET A 363 12.10 -4.90 5.43
CA MET A 363 11.89 -4.37 4.08
C MET A 363 12.80 -3.16 3.78
N ALA A 364 13.07 -2.32 4.78
CA ALA A 364 13.98 -1.19 4.66
C ALA A 364 15.44 -1.63 4.55
N ALA A 365 15.84 -2.66 5.30
CA ALA A 365 17.18 -3.21 5.19
C ALA A 365 17.48 -3.70 3.76
N GLU A 366 16.53 -4.36 3.09
CA GLU A 366 16.69 -4.84 1.71
C GLU A 366 16.98 -3.73 0.70
N LYS A 367 16.61 -2.47 1.01
CA LYS A 367 16.86 -1.29 0.16
C LYS A 367 18.17 -0.56 0.45
N MET A 368 18.92 -0.97 1.47
CA MET A 368 20.11 -0.23 1.90
C MET A 368 21.20 -0.10 0.85
N LEU A 369 21.32 -1.09 -0.02
CA LEU A 369 22.29 -1.13 -1.12
C LEU A 369 21.59 -1.08 -2.49
N SER A 370 20.55 -0.25 -2.61
CA SER A 370 19.84 0.00 -3.86
C SER A 370 20.01 1.43 -4.36
N SER A 371 19.90 1.61 -5.69
CA SER A 371 19.95 2.90 -6.38
C SER A 371 19.04 2.88 -7.61
N ALA A 372 18.52 4.05 -7.99
CA ALA A 372 17.83 4.22 -9.26
C ALA A 372 18.80 4.26 -10.46
N GLU A 373 20.11 4.44 -10.22
CA GLU A 373 21.15 4.51 -11.24
C GLU A 373 21.96 3.22 -11.29
N TYR A 374 22.15 2.71 -12.52
CA TYR A 374 22.97 1.53 -12.77
C TYR A 374 24.44 1.78 -12.39
N SER A 375 25.04 0.77 -11.77
CA SER A 375 26.45 0.79 -11.36
C SER A 375 26.82 1.86 -10.33
N THR A 376 25.85 2.34 -9.54
CA THR A 376 26.13 3.19 -8.38
C THR A 376 27.03 2.45 -7.39
N PRO A 377 28.18 3.04 -6.99
CA PRO A 377 29.07 2.43 -6.03
C PRO A 377 28.58 2.57 -4.59
N PHE A 378 28.70 1.51 -3.82
CA PHE A 378 28.51 1.47 -2.37
C PHE A 378 29.82 1.04 -1.69
N VAL A 379 30.54 1.97 -1.08
CA VAL A 379 31.67 1.68 -0.21
C VAL A 379 31.11 1.31 1.15
N ILE A 380 31.23 0.03 1.55
CA ILE A 380 30.71 -0.48 2.81
C ILE A 380 31.84 -0.75 3.80
N GLN A 381 31.63 -0.36 5.06
CA GLN A 381 32.54 -0.69 6.17
C GLN A 381 31.86 -1.73 7.06
N THR A 382 32.51 -2.86 7.25
CA THR A 382 31.95 -4.01 7.95
C THR A 382 32.90 -4.54 9.03
N VAL A 383 32.34 -5.30 9.99
CA VAL A 383 33.10 -6.01 11.03
C VAL A 383 32.65 -7.46 11.01
N ASP A 384 33.60 -8.40 10.94
CA ASP A 384 33.33 -9.82 10.98
C ASP A 384 33.20 -10.37 12.42
N ALA A 385 32.93 -11.68 12.53
CA ALA A 385 32.76 -12.36 13.82
C ALA A 385 34.03 -12.34 14.71
N SER A 386 35.23 -12.15 14.11
CA SER A 386 36.49 -12.03 14.86
C SER A 386 36.74 -10.61 15.37
N GLY A 387 35.94 -9.63 14.95
CA GLY A 387 36.13 -8.20 15.26
C GLY A 387 37.01 -7.46 14.26
N GLN A 388 37.42 -8.10 13.16
CA GLN A 388 38.23 -7.47 12.12
C GLN A 388 37.36 -6.58 11.24
N THR A 389 37.83 -5.36 10.96
CA THR A 389 37.19 -4.40 10.06
C THR A 389 37.60 -4.65 8.61
N HIS A 390 36.61 -4.55 7.70
CA HIS A 390 36.80 -4.68 6.26
C HIS A 390 36.14 -3.50 5.55
N GLU A 391 36.69 -3.13 4.39
CA GLU A 391 36.09 -2.17 3.48
C GLU A 391 35.97 -2.82 2.10
N ASP A 392 34.75 -2.82 1.55
CA ASP A 392 34.45 -3.42 0.25
C ASP A 392 33.69 -2.39 -0.60
N THR A 393 33.88 -2.40 -1.92
CA THR A 393 33.09 -1.59 -2.86
C THR A 393 32.19 -2.52 -3.68
N LEU A 394 30.89 -2.32 -3.56
CA LEU A 394 29.85 -3.03 -4.28
C LEU A 394 29.18 -2.10 -5.29
N TYR A 395 28.58 -2.65 -6.34
CA TYR A 395 27.92 -1.87 -7.38
C TYR A 395 26.48 -2.31 -7.58
N ALA A 396 25.54 -1.35 -7.71
CA ALA A 396 24.14 -1.62 -7.98
C ALA A 396 23.93 -2.03 -9.44
N GLN A 397 23.92 -3.32 -9.73
CA GLN A 397 23.88 -3.87 -11.10
C GLN A 397 22.73 -4.84 -11.35
N SER A 398 22.14 -5.42 -10.29
CA SER A 398 21.02 -6.36 -10.40
C SER A 398 19.68 -5.64 -10.29
N GLN A 399 18.72 -5.94 -11.15
CA GLN A 399 17.34 -5.44 -11.04
C GLN A 399 16.48 -6.26 -10.07
N ASN A 400 17.01 -7.34 -9.52
CA ASN A 400 16.31 -8.18 -8.57
C ASN A 400 17.15 -8.34 -7.31
N ILE A 401 16.48 -8.26 -6.15
CA ILE A 401 17.08 -8.70 -4.90
C ILE A 401 17.23 -10.24 -5.00
N LYS A 402 18.48 -10.71 -5.00
CA LYS A 402 18.76 -12.14 -4.93
C LYS A 402 18.96 -12.51 -3.47
N ASN A 403 18.19 -13.46 -2.98
CA ASN A 403 18.35 -14.06 -1.66
C ASN A 403 18.83 -15.49 -1.84
N ALA A 404 19.96 -15.83 -1.24
CA ALA A 404 20.52 -17.19 -1.27
C ALA A 404 19.60 -18.22 -0.61
N ASP A 405 18.76 -17.79 0.32
CA ASP A 405 17.79 -18.68 0.98
C ASP A 405 16.71 -19.22 0.02
N LYS A 406 16.59 -18.66 -1.19
CA LYS A 406 15.65 -19.13 -2.23
C LYS A 406 16.14 -20.38 -3.02
N GLU A 407 17.39 -20.80 -2.85
CA GLU A 407 17.95 -21.98 -3.49
C GLU A 407 17.95 -23.23 -2.60
N ARG A 408 17.29 -23.15 -1.43
CA ARG A 408 17.19 -24.30 -0.52
C ARG A 408 16.25 -25.37 -1.08
N GLN A 409 16.57 -26.65 -0.79
CA GLN A 409 15.65 -27.75 -1.10
C GLN A 409 14.31 -27.50 -0.35
N PRO A 410 13.19 -27.46 -1.06
CA PRO A 410 11.90 -27.11 -0.46
C PRO A 410 11.42 -28.12 0.58
N VAL A 411 11.85 -29.38 0.45
CA VAL A 411 11.54 -30.46 1.40
C VAL A 411 12.82 -31.24 1.69
N ARG A 412 13.18 -31.36 2.96
CA ARG A 412 14.35 -32.13 3.41
C ARG A 412 14.09 -32.82 4.75
N LYS A 413 14.52 -34.07 4.84
CA LYS A 413 14.47 -34.81 6.10
C LYS A 413 15.74 -34.51 6.91
N LEU A 414 15.54 -34.12 8.17
CA LEU A 414 16.61 -33.86 9.11
C LEU A 414 17.00 -35.14 9.88
N GLU A 415 18.19 -35.15 10.47
CA GLU A 415 18.75 -36.33 11.15
C GLU A 415 17.89 -36.88 12.28
N ASN A 416 17.13 -35.99 12.97
CA ASN A 416 16.21 -36.37 14.05
C ASN A 416 14.85 -36.92 13.57
N GLY A 417 14.66 -37.15 12.27
CA GLY A 417 13.42 -37.67 11.69
C GLY A 417 12.33 -36.60 11.48
N ILE A 418 12.65 -35.32 11.62
CA ILE A 418 11.74 -34.23 11.29
C ILE A 418 11.81 -33.92 9.80
N LEU A 419 10.66 -33.84 9.14
CA LEU A 419 10.55 -33.37 7.76
C LEU A 419 10.43 -31.84 7.78
N TYR A 420 11.51 -31.16 7.35
CA TYR A 420 11.51 -29.71 7.16
C TYR A 420 10.94 -29.37 5.80
N VAL A 421 10.01 -28.39 5.78
CA VAL A 421 9.32 -27.90 4.57
C VAL A 421 9.43 -26.39 4.50
N ASP A 422 10.11 -25.87 3.47
CA ASP A 422 10.12 -24.45 3.17
C ASP A 422 8.83 -24.08 2.43
N ALA A 423 7.86 -23.54 3.16
CA ALA A 423 6.56 -23.16 2.61
C ALA A 423 6.65 -21.97 1.63
N THR A 424 7.77 -21.25 1.59
CA THR A 424 7.98 -20.08 0.70
C THR A 424 8.60 -20.47 -0.65
N SER A 425 9.08 -21.71 -0.79
CA SER A 425 9.71 -22.17 -2.01
C SER A 425 8.71 -22.35 -3.16
N ARG A 426 9.02 -21.76 -4.32
CA ARG A 426 8.19 -21.90 -5.53
C ARG A 426 8.19 -23.32 -6.11
N GLU A 427 9.15 -24.15 -5.73
CA GLU A 427 9.26 -25.54 -6.15
C GLU A 427 8.43 -26.49 -5.28
N LEU A 428 7.98 -26.00 -4.11
CA LEU A 428 7.12 -26.77 -3.20
C LEU A 428 5.81 -27.12 -3.89
N ASN A 429 5.43 -28.39 -3.81
CA ASN A 429 4.13 -28.89 -4.23
C ASN A 429 3.75 -30.13 -3.41
N GLU A 430 2.46 -30.49 -3.45
CA GLU A 430 1.90 -31.61 -2.72
C GLU A 430 2.62 -32.94 -3.03
N LYS A 431 2.92 -33.21 -4.30
CA LYS A 431 3.59 -34.45 -4.72
C LYS A 431 4.99 -34.59 -4.11
N LEU A 432 5.76 -33.50 -4.09
CA LEU A 432 7.10 -33.48 -3.49
C LEU A 432 7.03 -33.73 -1.99
N PHE A 433 6.10 -33.06 -1.30
CA PHE A 433 5.86 -33.24 0.12
C PHE A 433 5.46 -34.69 0.46
N MET A 434 4.46 -35.23 -0.24
CA MET A 434 3.97 -36.60 -0.03
C MET A 434 5.06 -37.66 -0.30
N SER A 435 5.91 -37.46 -1.31
CA SER A 435 7.01 -38.39 -1.62
C SER A 435 8.11 -38.43 -0.54
N ALA A 436 8.24 -37.37 0.24
CA ALA A 436 9.22 -37.26 1.33
C ALA A 436 8.68 -37.81 2.68
N LEU A 437 7.38 -38.09 2.78
CA LEU A 437 6.75 -38.69 3.96
C LEU A 437 7.02 -40.20 4.02
N THR A 438 8.21 -40.57 4.49
CA THR A 438 8.61 -41.97 4.71
C THR A 438 8.20 -42.44 6.12
N PRO A 439 8.07 -43.75 6.38
CA PRO A 439 7.61 -44.30 7.68
C PRO A 439 8.45 -43.89 8.91
N ASP A 440 9.65 -43.42 8.71
CA ASP A 440 10.57 -42.96 9.75
C ASP A 440 10.49 -41.42 10.00
N VAL A 441 9.61 -40.71 9.31
CA VAL A 441 9.29 -39.32 9.65
C VAL A 441 8.46 -39.27 10.93
N ARG A 442 8.93 -38.53 11.93
CA ARG A 442 8.33 -38.46 13.27
C ARG A 442 7.59 -37.15 13.54
N GLY A 443 7.85 -36.11 12.73
CA GLY A 443 7.23 -34.80 12.88
C GLY A 443 7.50 -33.89 11.68
N LEU A 444 6.81 -32.78 11.62
CA LEU A 444 6.83 -31.80 10.53
C LEU A 444 7.30 -30.44 11.05
N CYS A 445 8.16 -29.76 10.29
CA CYS A 445 8.57 -28.40 10.58
C CYS A 445 8.34 -27.54 9.31
N PHE A 446 7.33 -26.69 9.34
CA PHE A 446 6.97 -25.79 8.25
C PHE A 446 7.59 -24.41 8.46
N ASP A 447 8.41 -23.97 7.53
CA ASP A 447 9.04 -22.64 7.57
C ASP A 447 8.20 -21.63 6.76
N LEU A 448 7.49 -20.73 7.48
CA LEU A 448 6.70 -19.67 6.91
C LEU A 448 7.38 -18.29 7.01
N ARG A 449 8.69 -18.24 7.25
CA ARG A 449 9.44 -16.97 7.35
C ARG A 449 9.60 -16.33 5.96
N GLY A 450 8.51 -15.78 5.44
CA GLY A 450 8.30 -15.18 4.12
C GLY A 450 6.83 -15.23 3.71
N LEU A 451 6.57 -15.05 2.41
CA LEU A 451 5.26 -15.27 1.81
C LEU A 451 5.17 -16.71 1.31
N PRO A 452 4.34 -17.59 1.92
CA PRO A 452 4.18 -18.96 1.46
C PRO A 452 3.62 -19.06 0.05
N THR A 453 4.01 -20.12 -0.65
CA THR A 453 3.39 -20.46 -1.94
C THR A 453 1.95 -20.95 -1.75
N TYR A 454 1.09 -20.73 -2.76
CA TYR A 454 -0.31 -21.22 -2.71
C TYR A 454 -0.40 -22.74 -2.68
N GLN A 455 0.57 -23.48 -3.27
CA GLN A 455 0.62 -24.93 -3.17
C GLN A 455 0.72 -25.43 -1.72
N PHE A 456 1.10 -24.58 -0.77
CA PHE A 456 1.11 -24.94 0.63
C PHE A 456 -0.30 -25.20 1.20
N GLU A 457 -1.34 -24.61 0.60
CA GLU A 457 -2.74 -24.90 0.96
C GLU A 457 -3.09 -26.39 0.79
N ASP A 458 -2.64 -26.99 -0.32
CA ASP A 458 -2.82 -28.41 -0.57
C ASP A 458 -2.16 -29.29 0.50
N ILE A 459 -1.00 -28.87 1.01
CA ILE A 459 -0.27 -29.55 2.09
C ILE A 459 -0.99 -29.35 3.43
N LEU A 460 -1.43 -28.13 3.72
CA LEU A 460 -2.19 -27.81 4.93
C LEU A 460 -3.49 -28.62 5.02
N ALA A 461 -4.13 -28.89 3.88
CA ALA A 461 -5.34 -29.70 3.78
C ALA A 461 -5.19 -31.14 4.26
N HIS A 462 -3.97 -31.68 4.25
CA HIS A 462 -3.67 -33.00 4.84
C HIS A 462 -3.51 -32.99 6.37
N LEU A 463 -3.39 -31.80 6.99
CA LEU A 463 -3.24 -31.66 8.44
C LEU A 463 -4.58 -31.50 9.16
N ILE A 464 -5.70 -31.43 8.43
CA ILE A 464 -7.05 -31.30 8.98
C ILE A 464 -7.82 -32.61 8.77
N ALA A 465 -8.51 -33.06 9.83
CA ALA A 465 -9.27 -34.32 9.80
C ALA A 465 -10.63 -34.18 9.07
N SER A 466 -11.16 -32.96 8.96
CA SER A 466 -12.42 -32.62 8.28
C SER A 466 -12.32 -31.21 7.73
N ASP A 467 -13.22 -30.84 6.82
CA ASP A 467 -13.30 -29.48 6.28
C ASP A 467 -13.36 -28.43 7.39
N VAL A 468 -12.62 -27.32 7.20
CA VAL A 468 -12.54 -26.20 8.15
C VAL A 468 -12.82 -24.88 7.44
N THR A 469 -13.33 -23.90 8.20
CA THR A 469 -13.57 -22.55 7.68
C THR A 469 -12.30 -21.72 7.81
N ALA A 470 -11.91 -21.01 6.75
CA ALA A 470 -10.84 -20.04 6.78
C ALA A 470 -11.26 -18.75 7.53
N PRO A 471 -10.31 -17.91 7.97
CA PRO A 471 -10.63 -16.61 8.57
C PRO A 471 -11.54 -15.79 7.69
N ALA A 472 -12.54 -15.15 8.29
CA ALA A 472 -13.48 -14.32 7.56
C ALA A 472 -12.82 -13.03 7.06
N THR A 473 -13.18 -12.62 5.84
CA THR A 473 -12.86 -11.32 5.28
C THR A 473 -14.08 -10.41 5.35
N GLU A 474 -13.87 -9.16 5.76
CA GLU A 474 -14.91 -8.15 5.85
C GLU A 474 -14.65 -7.09 4.76
N VAL A 475 -15.46 -7.13 3.70
CA VAL A 475 -15.33 -6.23 2.55
C VAL A 475 -16.17 -4.98 2.78
N PRO A 476 -15.57 -3.77 2.81
CA PRO A 476 -16.31 -2.54 3.05
C PRO A 476 -17.22 -2.19 1.86
N ILE A 477 -18.40 -1.65 2.16
CA ILE A 477 -19.32 -1.03 1.20
C ILE A 477 -19.47 0.44 1.59
N ASN A 478 -18.94 1.32 0.76
CA ASN A 478 -18.87 2.76 0.98
C ASN A 478 -19.85 3.48 0.06
N ASN A 479 -20.85 4.13 0.65
CA ASN A 479 -21.85 4.93 -0.06
C ASN A 479 -21.76 6.43 0.30
N PHE A 480 -20.91 6.77 1.26
CA PHE A 480 -20.71 8.13 1.78
C PHE A 480 -19.22 8.47 1.90
N PRO A 481 -18.87 9.76 1.79
CA PRO A 481 -17.51 10.24 2.07
C PRO A 481 -17.03 9.88 3.47
N TYR A 482 -15.69 9.80 3.62
CA TYR A 482 -15.02 9.66 4.91
C TYR A 482 -15.40 8.40 5.69
N GLN A 483 -15.81 7.36 4.96
CA GLN A 483 -16.24 6.07 5.52
C GLN A 483 -17.42 6.19 6.50
N GLN A 484 -18.26 7.21 6.33
CA GLN A 484 -19.48 7.33 7.13
C GLN A 484 -20.46 6.22 6.76
N ASN A 485 -21.07 5.61 7.78
CA ASN A 485 -22.09 4.57 7.62
C ASN A 485 -21.66 3.38 6.74
N VAL A 486 -20.38 2.97 6.81
CA VAL A 486 -19.87 1.79 6.10
C VAL A 486 -20.65 0.56 6.54
N THR A 487 -21.04 -0.24 5.58
CA THR A 487 -21.53 -1.61 5.82
C THR A 487 -20.50 -2.62 5.36
N TRP A 488 -20.55 -3.82 5.92
CA TRP A 488 -19.54 -4.84 5.68
C TRP A 488 -20.17 -6.10 5.12
N ARG A 489 -19.60 -6.62 4.04
CA ARG A 489 -19.95 -7.95 3.56
C ARG A 489 -18.92 -8.92 4.07
N VAL A 490 -19.38 -9.89 4.88
CA VAL A 490 -18.54 -10.94 5.44
C VAL A 490 -18.49 -12.11 4.47
N ASN A 491 -17.28 -12.52 4.06
CA ASN A 491 -17.04 -13.71 3.27
C ASN A 491 -16.16 -14.65 4.08
N SER A 492 -16.38 -15.96 3.95
CA SER A 492 -15.46 -16.98 4.46
C SER A 492 -15.38 -18.14 3.49
N GLU A 493 -14.19 -18.70 3.35
CA GLU A 493 -13.91 -19.82 2.48
C GLU A 493 -13.79 -21.12 3.30
N THR A 494 -13.93 -22.25 2.64
CA THR A 494 -13.76 -23.56 3.27
C THR A 494 -12.52 -24.24 2.72
N LEU A 495 -11.56 -24.54 3.59
CA LEU A 495 -10.45 -25.43 3.28
C LEU A 495 -10.94 -26.88 3.37
N LYS A 496 -10.89 -27.57 2.24
CA LYS A 496 -11.33 -28.98 2.13
C LYS A 496 -10.24 -29.91 2.64
N ALA A 497 -10.62 -30.83 3.53
CA ALA A 497 -9.69 -31.87 4.01
C ALA A 497 -9.29 -32.82 2.88
N LYS A 498 -8.00 -33.18 2.85
CA LYS A 498 -7.44 -34.16 1.90
C LYS A 498 -7.02 -35.45 2.58
N GLN A 499 -7.04 -36.52 1.80
CA GLN A 499 -6.52 -37.82 2.23
C GLN A 499 -5.16 -38.12 1.57
N PRO A 500 -4.22 -38.81 2.25
CA PRO A 500 -4.35 -39.27 3.64
C PRO A 500 -4.26 -38.15 4.67
N TYR A 501 -5.03 -38.24 5.76
CA TYR A 501 -4.86 -37.36 6.92
C TYR A 501 -3.52 -37.65 7.60
N ILE A 502 -2.73 -36.61 7.89
CA ILE A 502 -1.39 -36.70 8.48
C ILE A 502 -1.47 -36.22 9.93
N ALA A 503 -1.45 -37.17 10.87
CA ALA A 503 -1.53 -36.93 12.31
C ALA A 503 -0.18 -36.75 13.01
N LEU A 504 0.87 -36.35 12.26
CA LEU A 504 2.19 -36.10 12.85
C LEU A 504 2.23 -34.79 13.63
N PRO A 505 3.01 -34.69 14.71
CA PRO A 505 3.28 -33.41 15.35
C PRO A 505 3.84 -32.40 14.34
N ALA A 506 3.34 -31.16 14.39
CA ALA A 506 3.77 -30.10 13.48
C ALA A 506 4.20 -28.84 14.22
N THR A 507 5.25 -28.19 13.71
CA THR A 507 5.76 -26.91 14.18
C THR A 507 5.81 -25.94 13.01
N PHE A 508 5.36 -24.71 13.21
CA PHE A 508 5.31 -23.65 12.22
C PHE A 508 6.24 -22.52 12.63
N LEU A 509 7.25 -22.24 11.81
CA LEU A 509 8.22 -21.18 12.07
C LEU A 509 7.71 -19.87 11.46
N CYS A 510 7.80 -18.76 12.21
CA CYS A 510 7.42 -17.45 11.76
C CYS A 510 8.37 -16.36 12.26
N ASP A 511 8.43 -15.25 11.53
CA ASP A 511 9.11 -14.01 11.93
C ASP A 511 8.46 -12.79 11.24
N GLY A 512 9.04 -11.60 11.37
CA GLY A 512 8.56 -10.37 10.73
C GLY A 512 8.51 -10.40 9.19
N ALA A 513 8.98 -11.47 8.56
CA ALA A 513 8.84 -11.72 7.13
C ALA A 513 7.56 -12.47 6.77
N THR A 514 6.96 -13.18 7.72
CA THR A 514 5.69 -13.87 7.52
C THR A 514 4.59 -12.82 7.34
N VAL A 515 4.00 -12.76 6.16
CA VAL A 515 3.05 -11.70 5.75
C VAL A 515 1.90 -12.28 4.94
N SER A 516 0.76 -11.60 4.94
CA SER A 516 -0.39 -11.88 4.07
C SER A 516 -0.90 -13.32 4.22
N TRP A 517 -0.86 -14.15 3.17
CA TRP A 517 -1.28 -15.55 3.19
C TRP A 517 -0.62 -16.35 4.31
N GLY A 518 0.65 -16.06 4.64
CA GLY A 518 1.35 -16.70 5.75
C GLY A 518 0.67 -16.45 7.11
N GLU A 519 0.16 -15.27 7.32
CA GLU A 519 -0.58 -14.93 8.55
C GLU A 519 -1.96 -15.57 8.57
N THR A 520 -2.65 -15.63 7.42
CA THR A 520 -3.92 -16.37 7.28
C THR A 520 -3.76 -17.86 7.63
N ILE A 521 -2.68 -18.49 7.16
CA ILE A 521 -2.32 -19.87 7.54
C ILE A 521 -2.13 -19.98 9.04
N LEU A 522 -1.37 -19.08 9.66
CA LEU A 522 -1.11 -19.13 11.10
C LEU A 522 -2.38 -18.88 11.95
N MET A 523 -3.34 -18.10 11.47
CA MET A 523 -4.66 -17.98 12.09
C MET A 523 -5.38 -19.33 12.13
N MET A 524 -5.37 -20.08 11.01
CA MET A 524 -5.95 -21.43 10.95
C MET A 524 -5.18 -22.42 11.83
N VAL A 525 -3.84 -22.39 11.80
CA VAL A 525 -2.99 -23.23 12.65
C VAL A 525 -3.34 -23.06 14.12
N ARG A 526 -3.48 -21.81 14.58
CA ARG A 526 -3.85 -21.49 15.96
C ARG A 526 -5.27 -21.94 16.30
N ASN A 527 -6.25 -21.58 15.47
CA ASN A 527 -7.65 -21.85 15.73
C ASN A 527 -7.96 -23.36 15.77
N TYR A 528 -7.39 -24.11 14.82
CA TYR A 528 -7.61 -25.56 14.70
C TYR A 528 -6.56 -26.41 15.41
N LYS A 529 -5.60 -25.76 16.11
CA LYS A 529 -4.53 -26.42 16.88
C LYS A 529 -3.73 -27.42 16.05
N LEU A 530 -3.40 -27.03 14.81
CA LEU A 530 -2.70 -27.90 13.85
C LEU A 530 -1.22 -28.12 14.21
N GLY A 531 -0.67 -27.33 15.10
CA GLY A 531 0.72 -27.45 15.56
C GLY A 531 1.10 -26.29 16.47
N LYS A 532 2.39 -26.16 16.76
CA LYS A 532 2.98 -25.06 17.54
C LYS A 532 3.55 -23.99 16.63
N ILE A 533 3.26 -22.73 16.91
CA ILE A 533 3.83 -21.57 16.25
C ILE A 533 5.06 -21.11 17.03
N VAL A 534 6.22 -21.06 16.39
CA VAL A 534 7.52 -20.78 17.04
C VAL A 534 8.27 -19.69 16.25
N GLY A 535 8.79 -18.70 16.94
CA GLY A 535 9.62 -17.67 16.31
C GLY A 535 9.39 -16.26 16.82
N GLN A 536 9.15 -15.31 15.94
CA GLN A 536 8.86 -13.90 16.24
C GLN A 536 7.48 -13.51 15.71
N ALA A 537 6.95 -12.38 16.19
CA ALA A 537 5.70 -11.82 15.66
C ALA A 537 5.81 -11.55 14.16
N THR A 538 4.68 -11.70 13.45
CA THR A 538 4.60 -11.58 12.01
C THR A 538 4.40 -10.12 11.54
N ALA A 539 4.23 -9.90 10.25
CA ALA A 539 4.18 -8.58 9.62
C ALA A 539 2.97 -7.72 10.02
N GLY A 540 1.86 -8.33 10.43
CA GLY A 540 0.65 -7.60 10.81
C GLY A 540 -0.17 -7.08 9.63
N THR A 541 -0.05 -7.71 8.46
CA THR A 541 -0.78 -7.33 7.24
C THR A 541 -1.29 -8.57 6.52
N THR A 542 -2.60 -8.66 6.34
CA THR A 542 -3.23 -9.71 5.53
C THR A 542 -4.51 -9.21 4.84
N GLY A 543 -5.07 -10.01 3.95
CA GLY A 543 -6.21 -9.69 3.10
C GLY A 543 -5.81 -9.35 1.66
N ASP A 544 -6.80 -9.18 0.80
CA ASP A 544 -6.56 -8.86 -0.61
C ASP A 544 -6.10 -7.40 -0.78
N MET A 545 -5.14 -7.21 -1.68
CA MET A 545 -4.69 -5.89 -2.10
C MET A 545 -5.65 -5.28 -3.12
N THR A 546 -5.89 -3.98 -3.00
CA THR A 546 -6.49 -3.15 -4.03
C THR A 546 -5.43 -2.31 -4.71
N MET A 547 -5.43 -2.29 -6.05
CA MET A 547 -4.49 -1.51 -6.86
C MET A 547 -5.17 -0.28 -7.46
N PHE A 548 -4.49 0.86 -7.43
CA PHE A 548 -4.95 2.11 -8.03
C PHE A 548 -4.04 2.51 -9.18
N GLY A 549 -4.56 2.33 -10.41
CA GLY A 549 -3.84 2.54 -11.67
C GLY A 549 -3.65 4.02 -12.03
N LEU A 550 -2.97 4.79 -11.20
CA LEU A 550 -2.62 6.18 -11.52
C LEU A 550 -1.59 6.23 -12.66
N PRO A 551 -1.64 7.26 -13.52
CA PRO A 551 -0.70 7.38 -14.64
C PRO A 551 0.74 7.66 -14.19
N LEU A 552 0.92 8.19 -12.98
CA LEU A 552 2.19 8.48 -12.33
C LEU A 552 2.25 7.66 -11.05
N PHE A 553 3.18 6.70 -10.98
CA PHE A 553 3.45 5.90 -9.80
C PHE A 553 2.19 5.30 -9.15
N PRO A 554 1.54 4.29 -9.79
CA PRO A 554 0.43 3.56 -9.19
C PRO A 554 0.76 3.08 -7.78
N PHE A 555 -0.25 2.82 -6.97
CA PHE A 555 -0.03 2.29 -5.62
C PHE A 555 -1.09 1.26 -5.25
N SER A 556 -0.80 0.49 -4.24
CA SER A 556 -1.71 -0.51 -3.66
C SER A 556 -1.95 -0.25 -2.18
N MET A 557 -2.99 -0.84 -1.64
CA MET A 557 -3.27 -0.94 -0.20
C MET A 557 -4.15 -2.16 0.07
N THR A 558 -4.27 -2.58 1.32
CA THR A 558 -5.25 -3.60 1.72
C THR A 558 -6.67 -3.10 1.43
N GLY A 559 -7.50 -3.94 0.83
CA GLY A 559 -8.86 -3.58 0.37
C GLY A 559 -10.00 -4.14 1.22
N MET A 560 -9.71 -4.84 2.33
CA MET A 560 -10.69 -5.47 3.23
C MET A 560 -10.14 -5.59 4.65
N LEU A 561 -10.99 -5.78 5.63
CA LEU A 561 -10.56 -6.18 6.96
C LEU A 561 -10.40 -7.70 7.05
N MET A 562 -9.44 -8.14 7.85
CA MET A 562 -9.31 -9.52 8.28
C MET A 562 -8.99 -9.55 9.77
N ARG A 563 -9.68 -10.41 10.53
CA ARG A 563 -9.51 -10.56 11.97
C ARG A 563 -9.07 -11.97 12.31
N CYS A 564 -8.36 -12.15 13.42
CA CYS A 564 -8.09 -13.48 13.92
C CYS A 564 -9.41 -14.21 14.24
N MET A 565 -9.43 -15.54 14.06
CA MET A 565 -10.62 -16.35 14.27
C MET A 565 -11.05 -16.43 15.76
N ASP A 566 -10.14 -16.16 16.67
CA ASP A 566 -10.36 -16.05 18.12
C ASP A 566 -10.83 -14.64 18.56
N GLY A 567 -10.99 -13.70 17.60
CA GLY A 567 -11.39 -12.32 17.85
C GLY A 567 -10.25 -11.39 18.25
N GLU A 568 -9.03 -11.87 18.41
CA GLU A 568 -7.87 -11.03 18.71
C GLU A 568 -7.55 -10.10 17.53
N PRO A 569 -7.08 -8.86 17.79
CA PRO A 569 -6.67 -7.95 16.73
C PRO A 569 -5.40 -8.46 16.04
N HIS A 570 -5.37 -8.36 14.73
CA HIS A 570 -4.26 -8.78 13.89
C HIS A 570 -3.51 -7.59 13.27
N HIS A 571 -4.26 -6.64 12.71
CA HIS A 571 -3.70 -5.49 11.97
C HIS A 571 -2.69 -4.72 12.81
N ALA A 572 -1.55 -4.36 12.23
CA ALA A 572 -0.43 -3.65 12.85
C ALA A 572 0.17 -4.31 14.13
N ILE A 573 -0.19 -5.57 14.41
CA ILE A 573 0.27 -6.34 15.56
C ILE A 573 0.97 -7.63 15.09
N GLY A 574 0.37 -8.32 14.11
CA GLY A 574 0.80 -9.64 13.63
C GLY A 574 0.37 -10.80 14.54
N ILE A 575 0.67 -12.00 14.09
CA ILE A 575 0.45 -13.23 14.84
C ILE A 575 1.60 -13.40 15.85
N LYS A 576 1.27 -13.41 17.13
CA LYS A 576 2.24 -13.73 18.20
C LYS A 576 2.47 -15.23 18.22
N PRO A 577 3.71 -15.73 18.17
CA PRO A 577 3.96 -17.18 18.27
C PRO A 577 3.60 -17.72 19.65
N ASP A 578 3.31 -19.03 19.73
CA ASP A 578 3.14 -19.73 21.02
C ASP A 578 4.44 -19.69 21.83
N ILE A 579 5.57 -19.70 21.13
CA ILE A 579 6.91 -19.65 21.72
C ILE A 579 7.74 -18.60 21.00
N THR A 580 7.93 -17.46 21.67
CA THR A 580 8.76 -16.37 21.17
C THR A 580 10.24 -16.68 21.35
N ILE A 581 11.01 -16.59 20.28
CA ILE A 581 12.44 -16.84 20.25
C ILE A 581 13.18 -15.51 20.00
N PRO A 582 14.00 -15.04 20.96
CA PRO A 582 14.86 -13.89 20.71
C PRO A 582 15.95 -14.28 19.70
N VAL A 583 16.19 -13.43 18.70
CA VAL A 583 17.20 -13.63 17.67
C VAL A 583 18.26 -12.53 17.81
N TYR A 584 19.53 -12.90 17.66
CA TYR A 584 20.67 -12.01 17.82
C TYR A 584 21.50 -11.92 16.53
N ALA A 585 22.13 -10.77 16.29
CA ALA A 585 23.03 -10.58 15.15
C ALA A 585 24.16 -11.64 15.14
N THR A 586 24.68 -12.01 16.30
CA THR A 586 25.72 -13.05 16.45
C THR A 586 25.25 -14.44 15.99
N ASP A 587 23.95 -14.73 16.03
CA ASP A 587 23.42 -15.99 15.52
C ASP A 587 23.68 -16.09 14.02
N TYR A 588 23.33 -15.03 13.27
CA TYR A 588 23.58 -14.98 11.83
C TYR A 588 25.05 -14.99 11.50
N MET A 589 25.87 -14.20 12.20
CA MET A 589 27.32 -14.13 11.97
C MET A 589 28.01 -15.50 12.18
N ASN A 590 27.45 -16.35 13.05
CA ASN A 590 27.92 -17.71 13.30
C ASN A 590 27.19 -18.79 12.50
N GLY A 591 26.29 -18.41 11.55
CA GLY A 591 25.54 -19.37 10.74
C GLY A 591 24.52 -20.19 11.53
N TYR A 592 24.03 -19.67 12.68
CA TYR A 592 23.14 -20.37 13.58
C TYR A 592 21.69 -19.91 13.42
N ASP A 593 20.80 -20.78 12.93
CA ASP A 593 19.36 -20.53 12.89
C ASP A 593 18.72 -20.88 14.24
N ARG A 594 18.65 -19.90 15.13
CA ARG A 594 18.13 -20.08 16.49
C ARG A 594 16.68 -20.55 16.52
N ILE A 595 15.82 -19.98 15.66
CA ILE A 595 14.38 -20.33 15.61
C ILE A 595 14.24 -21.80 15.23
N LEU A 596 14.84 -22.23 14.14
CA LEU A 596 14.81 -23.61 13.69
C LEU A 596 15.40 -24.57 14.74
N ASN A 597 16.57 -24.25 15.29
CA ASN A 597 17.25 -25.13 16.25
C ASN A 597 16.46 -25.30 17.56
N VAL A 598 15.76 -24.27 18.02
CA VAL A 598 14.88 -24.37 19.19
C VAL A 598 13.65 -25.22 18.89
N ALA A 599 13.01 -24.99 17.72
CA ALA A 599 11.85 -25.76 17.27
C ALA A 599 12.16 -27.28 17.22
N LEU A 600 13.29 -27.67 16.64
CA LEU A 600 13.71 -29.07 16.54
C LEU A 600 13.94 -29.76 17.89
N LYS A 601 14.51 -29.04 18.86
CA LYS A 601 14.72 -29.57 20.24
C LYS A 601 13.45 -29.75 21.04
N MET A 602 12.37 -29.09 20.68
CA MET A 602 11.07 -29.22 21.33
C MET A 602 10.38 -30.54 20.96
N ASP A 603 10.54 -30.97 19.72
CA ASP A 603 9.96 -32.22 19.25
C ASP A 603 10.69 -33.45 19.85
N GLU A 604 11.99 -33.33 20.18
CA GLU A 604 12.76 -34.39 20.86
C GLU A 604 12.31 -34.68 22.30
N ARG A 605 11.70 -33.70 22.99
CA ARG A 605 11.27 -33.87 24.40
C ARG A 605 9.92 -34.55 24.55
N LYS A 606 9.21 -34.82 23.46
CA LYS A 606 7.90 -35.49 23.48
C LYS A 606 7.94 -36.95 23.02
N GLY A 607 9.07 -37.44 22.60
CA GLY A 607 9.36 -38.87 22.34
C GLY A 607 10.07 -39.50 23.50
#